data_de18428b487195513339ad58df1cc1ec
#
_entry.id   de18428b487195513339ad58df1cc1ec
#
_cell.length_a   1.000
_cell.length_b   1.000
_cell.length_c   1.000
_cell.angle_alpha   90.00
_cell.angle_beta   90.00
_cell.angle_gamma   90.00
#
_symmetry.space_group_name_H-M   'P 1'
#
loop_
_entity.id
_entity.type
_entity.pdbx_description
1 polymer ?
#
loop_
_entity_poly.entity_id
_entity_poly.type
_entity_poly.pdbx_seq_one_letter_code
_entity_poly.pdbx_strand_id
1 'polypeptide(L)'
;MRNRIHEHSSLSEVHGTIDARQKKSRWKTLLTFFGPAYLISVGYMDPGNWATDLAGGSQFGYTLIWVLLMSNLMALLLQSLSTRLGIVRGRDLAQVNHETFPSGINLLLYILAEVAIAATDLAEVLGMAIGIHLLTGLPLIWGVVITILDTFLLLFLQRLGMRKMEAFIIGLVTVVGASFLVEILLAKPPLGQVVKGLVPHLPNEQALYIAIGIIGATVMPHNLYLHSALVQTRKIEKTTAGIKQALKWNFWDSAIALNIAFLVNAAILILAAKVFFESGRTDVAELQQAHSLLHDLLGTKLAPTLFAIALIAAGQSSTITGTLAGQIVMEGYLQLRINPWIRRLLTRLLAIIPAVLVIYFSGDTKVDSLLVLSQVVLSLQLGFAIIPLIHFVSDKETMGSFAIKPLIKFLAWAVAAVLVYLNVRMVINETVQFFNTPGYMIWKVVLIAALVIFGALLLYITFFPMLRKKKPGVPLLVHPESVGWQLQEIPSYNKIAVALDFSESDEKILVHAIGQGKKGTTYILIHVVESVSAQFLGKDSDDFETRADKERLQSYIKRLELQGYSSVGALGYHNRTKEIVRLVEESEASLLVIGAHGHSGVKDWIYGETINSVRHELKIPVLVVNL
;
A
#
# COMPACT_ATOMS: atom_id res chain seq x y z
N MET A 1 -1.48 28.97 -5.91
CA MET A 1 -2.25 27.69 -5.84
C MET A 1 -1.95 26.69 -6.98
N ARG A 2 -0.94 26.90 -7.84
CA ARG A 2 -0.68 26.10 -9.06
C ARG A 2 0.51 25.14 -9.01
N ASN A 3 1.34 25.13 -7.95
CA ASN A 3 2.57 24.31 -7.87
C ASN A 3 2.49 23.08 -6.96
N ARG A 4 1.29 22.68 -6.47
CA ARG A 4 1.16 21.51 -5.56
C ARG A 4 0.87 20.16 -6.24
N ILE A 5 0.85 20.09 -7.59
CA ILE A 5 0.38 18.88 -8.30
C ILE A 5 1.48 17.79 -8.43
N HIS A 6 2.75 18.10 -8.20
CA HIS A 6 3.86 17.14 -8.36
C HIS A 6 4.39 16.50 -7.06
N GLU A 7 3.96 16.97 -5.88
CA GLU A 7 4.50 16.48 -4.60
C GLU A 7 3.77 15.26 -4.02
N HIS A 8 2.63 14.82 -4.59
CA HIS A 8 1.78 13.77 -4.02
C HIS A 8 1.56 12.59 -4.97
N SER A 9 2.64 12.00 -5.49
CA SER A 9 2.54 10.70 -6.18
C SER A 9 2.74 9.57 -5.18
N SER A 10 1.81 8.59 -5.14
CA SER A 10 1.95 7.39 -4.32
C SER A 10 3.20 6.61 -4.72
N LEU A 11 3.92 6.05 -3.76
CA LEU A 11 5.21 5.36 -3.98
C LEU A 11 6.24 6.19 -4.78
N SER A 12 6.25 7.52 -4.62
CA SER A 12 7.16 8.40 -5.37
C SER A 12 8.64 8.02 -5.27
N GLU A 13 9.04 7.38 -4.17
CA GLU A 13 10.41 6.91 -3.92
C GLU A 13 10.87 5.83 -4.92
N VAL A 14 9.93 5.06 -5.47
CA VAL A 14 10.23 3.98 -6.41
C VAL A 14 9.77 4.25 -7.85
N HIS A 15 9.15 5.42 -8.11
CA HIS A 15 8.74 5.83 -9.46
C HIS A 15 9.92 5.91 -10.41
N GLY A 16 9.80 5.27 -11.58
CA GLY A 16 10.82 5.32 -12.62
C GLY A 16 12.19 4.77 -12.21
N THR A 17 12.27 3.94 -11.17
CA THR A 17 13.53 3.32 -10.72
C THR A 17 14.04 2.27 -11.70
N ILE A 18 13.16 1.69 -12.53
CA ILE A 18 13.51 0.64 -13.50
C ILE A 18 13.40 1.22 -14.90
N ASP A 19 14.54 1.38 -15.59
CA ASP A 19 14.56 1.94 -16.95
C ASP A 19 14.14 0.89 -17.99
N ALA A 20 12.96 1.08 -18.56
CA ALA A 20 12.38 0.26 -19.61
C ALA A 20 12.48 0.89 -21.01
N ARG A 21 13.16 2.05 -21.17
CA ARG A 21 13.30 2.77 -22.45
C ARG A 21 14.38 2.20 -23.36
N GLN A 22 15.37 1.49 -22.81
CA GLN A 22 16.47 0.95 -23.61
C GLN A 22 15.98 -0.12 -24.57
N LYS A 23 16.30 0.04 -25.86
CA LYS A 23 16.08 -0.97 -26.90
C LYS A 23 16.98 -2.18 -26.63
N LYS A 24 16.49 -3.16 -25.90
CA LYS A 24 17.12 -4.44 -25.62
C LYS A 24 16.50 -5.52 -26.52
N SER A 25 17.15 -6.69 -26.62
CA SER A 25 16.52 -7.88 -27.20
C SER A 25 15.11 -8.10 -26.63
N ARG A 26 14.17 -8.63 -27.43
CA ARG A 26 12.77 -8.87 -27.02
C ARG A 26 12.65 -9.56 -25.66
N TRP A 27 13.49 -10.55 -25.39
CA TRP A 27 13.54 -11.25 -24.09
C TRP A 27 14.01 -10.35 -22.94
N LYS A 28 15.06 -9.54 -23.16
CA LYS A 28 15.53 -8.58 -22.13
C LYS A 28 14.51 -7.48 -21.85
N THR A 29 13.75 -7.06 -22.87
CA THR A 29 12.66 -6.09 -22.71
C THR A 29 11.51 -6.72 -21.91
N LEU A 30 11.11 -7.95 -22.24
CA LEU A 30 10.13 -8.71 -21.48
C LEU A 30 10.51 -8.74 -19.98
N LEU A 31 11.73 -9.22 -19.66
CA LEU A 31 12.25 -9.31 -18.30
C LEU A 31 12.31 -7.95 -17.57
N THR A 32 12.39 -6.83 -18.29
CA THR A 32 12.36 -5.50 -17.68
C THR A 32 10.95 -5.10 -17.21
N PHE A 33 9.92 -5.54 -17.93
CA PHE A 33 8.53 -5.31 -17.58
C PHE A 33 7.99 -6.33 -16.57
N PHE A 34 8.58 -7.53 -16.49
CA PHE A 34 8.21 -8.53 -15.48
C PHE A 34 8.47 -8.03 -14.06
N GLY A 35 7.51 -8.28 -13.19
CA GLY A 35 7.58 -8.02 -11.76
C GLY A 35 6.31 -7.45 -11.14
N PRO A 36 5.70 -6.35 -11.64
CA PRO A 36 4.49 -5.80 -11.05
C PRO A 36 3.36 -6.81 -10.93
N ALA A 37 3.08 -7.57 -11.99
CA ALA A 37 2.01 -8.55 -11.96
C ALA A 37 2.32 -9.76 -11.09
N TYR A 38 3.60 -10.13 -10.90
CA TYR A 38 3.96 -11.18 -9.94
C TYR A 38 3.71 -10.74 -8.50
N LEU A 39 3.98 -9.46 -8.17
CA LEU A 39 3.58 -8.90 -6.89
C LEU A 39 2.07 -9.01 -6.69
N ILE A 40 1.29 -8.70 -7.72
CA ILE A 40 -0.17 -8.77 -7.68
C ILE A 40 -0.66 -10.21 -7.58
N SER A 41 -0.05 -11.16 -8.32
CA SER A 41 -0.52 -12.55 -8.38
C SER A 41 -0.46 -13.28 -7.04
N VAL A 42 0.38 -12.82 -6.13
CA VAL A 42 0.47 -13.35 -4.77
C VAL A 42 -0.83 -13.18 -3.98
N GLY A 43 -1.47 -12.02 -4.10
CA GLY A 43 -2.77 -11.82 -3.47
C GLY A 43 -3.84 -12.80 -3.98
N TYR A 44 -3.67 -13.36 -5.17
CA TYR A 44 -4.57 -14.39 -5.71
C TYR A 44 -4.28 -15.80 -5.16
N MET A 45 -3.26 -15.97 -4.34
CA MET A 45 -2.84 -17.25 -3.73
C MET A 45 -2.74 -17.14 -2.21
N ASP A 46 -3.46 -16.20 -1.61
CA ASP A 46 -3.46 -15.97 -0.16
C ASP A 46 -4.16 -17.11 0.61
N PRO A 47 -3.98 -17.20 1.92
CA PRO A 47 -4.64 -18.23 2.73
C PRO A 47 -6.18 -18.20 2.67
N GLY A 48 -6.79 -17.05 2.36
CA GLY A 48 -8.23 -16.93 2.16
C GLY A 48 -8.72 -17.64 0.90
N ASN A 49 -7.97 -17.56 -0.21
CA ASN A 49 -8.22 -18.36 -1.41
C ASN A 49 -8.12 -19.85 -1.11
N TRP A 50 -7.12 -20.27 -0.31
CA TRP A 50 -6.95 -21.68 0.05
C TRP A 50 -8.16 -22.24 0.77
N ALA A 51 -8.72 -21.51 1.74
CA ALA A 51 -9.90 -21.94 2.47
C ALA A 51 -11.11 -22.14 1.56
N THR A 52 -11.34 -21.23 0.60
CA THR A 52 -12.46 -21.34 -0.34
C THR A 52 -12.26 -22.45 -1.37
N ASP A 53 -11.03 -22.65 -1.87
CA ASP A 53 -10.68 -23.70 -2.83
C ASP A 53 -10.75 -25.09 -2.20
N LEU A 54 -10.27 -25.19 -0.96
CA LEU A 54 -10.36 -26.41 -0.15
C LEU A 54 -11.82 -26.81 0.08
N ALA A 55 -12.66 -25.88 0.54
CA ALA A 55 -14.08 -26.10 0.74
C ALA A 55 -14.81 -26.47 -0.56
N GLY A 56 -14.45 -25.79 -1.66
CA GLY A 56 -14.99 -26.09 -2.99
C GLY A 56 -14.65 -27.49 -3.48
N GLY A 57 -13.38 -27.88 -3.35
CA GLY A 57 -12.89 -29.19 -3.76
C GLY A 57 -13.40 -30.33 -2.91
N SER A 58 -13.43 -30.19 -1.57
CA SER A 58 -13.89 -31.22 -0.63
C SER A 58 -15.40 -31.47 -0.71
N GLN A 59 -16.22 -30.42 -0.93
CA GLN A 59 -17.65 -30.54 -0.96
C GLN A 59 -18.24 -30.90 -2.34
N PHE A 60 -17.64 -30.34 -3.41
CA PHE A 60 -18.21 -30.45 -4.77
C PHE A 60 -17.25 -31.13 -5.77
N GLY A 61 -16.16 -31.69 -5.28
CA GLY A 61 -15.16 -32.32 -6.13
C GLY A 61 -14.61 -31.36 -7.18
N TYR A 62 -14.52 -31.81 -8.42
CA TYR A 62 -13.94 -31.03 -9.53
C TYR A 62 -14.92 -29.99 -10.10
N THR A 63 -16.17 -29.93 -9.63
CA THR A 63 -17.26 -29.18 -10.27
C THR A 63 -17.03 -27.68 -10.34
N LEU A 64 -16.26 -27.10 -9.41
CA LEU A 64 -16.06 -25.64 -9.32
C LEU A 64 -14.77 -25.14 -10.00
N ILE A 65 -14.02 -25.98 -10.73
CA ILE A 65 -12.80 -25.57 -11.45
C ILE A 65 -13.11 -24.48 -12.49
N TRP A 66 -14.27 -24.52 -13.15
CA TRP A 66 -14.68 -23.48 -14.11
C TRP A 66 -14.86 -22.11 -13.44
N VAL A 67 -15.24 -22.08 -12.16
CA VAL A 67 -15.37 -20.83 -11.40
C VAL A 67 -14.01 -20.17 -11.23
N LEU A 68 -12.98 -20.94 -10.88
CA LEU A 68 -11.60 -20.45 -10.79
C LEU A 68 -11.12 -19.91 -12.15
N LEU A 69 -11.38 -20.62 -13.24
CA LEU A 69 -10.99 -20.16 -14.58
C LEU A 69 -11.71 -18.85 -14.94
N MET A 70 -13.01 -18.76 -14.67
CA MET A 70 -13.80 -17.55 -14.93
C MET A 70 -13.31 -16.39 -14.08
N SER A 71 -13.03 -16.61 -12.79
CA SER A 71 -12.47 -15.60 -11.88
C SER A 71 -11.11 -15.09 -12.37
N ASN A 72 -10.23 -15.98 -12.85
CA ASN A 72 -8.95 -15.60 -13.42
C ASN A 72 -9.11 -14.74 -14.69
N LEU A 73 -10.06 -15.05 -15.57
CA LEU A 73 -10.34 -14.24 -16.76
C LEU A 73 -10.90 -12.86 -16.39
N MET A 74 -11.80 -12.78 -15.40
CA MET A 74 -12.29 -11.52 -14.85
C MET A 74 -11.14 -10.71 -14.24
N ALA A 75 -10.30 -11.33 -13.44
CA ALA A 75 -9.13 -10.71 -12.84
C ALA A 75 -8.16 -10.18 -13.90
N LEU A 76 -7.84 -10.94 -14.94
CA LEU A 76 -6.96 -10.52 -16.03
C LEU A 76 -7.52 -9.28 -16.76
N LEU A 77 -8.83 -9.27 -17.02
CA LEU A 77 -9.49 -8.09 -17.60
C LEU A 77 -9.33 -6.87 -16.69
N LEU A 78 -9.71 -6.98 -15.42
CA LEU A 78 -9.67 -5.85 -14.48
C LEU A 78 -8.25 -5.37 -14.21
N GLN A 79 -7.28 -6.27 -14.08
CA GLN A 79 -5.87 -5.91 -13.91
C GLN A 79 -5.32 -5.21 -15.17
N SER A 80 -5.75 -5.61 -16.36
CA SER A 80 -5.37 -4.90 -17.60
C SER A 80 -5.94 -3.48 -17.67
N LEU A 81 -7.13 -3.23 -17.08
CA LEU A 81 -7.70 -1.89 -16.95
C LEU A 81 -6.93 -1.05 -15.92
N SER A 82 -6.56 -1.64 -14.80
CA SER A 82 -5.77 -1.00 -13.74
C SER A 82 -4.39 -0.56 -14.25
N THR A 83 -3.66 -1.45 -14.94
CA THR A 83 -2.37 -1.10 -15.56
C THR A 83 -2.51 -0.02 -16.63
N ARG A 84 -3.59 -0.07 -17.42
CA ARG A 84 -3.89 0.96 -18.42
C ARG A 84 -4.07 2.33 -17.77
N LEU A 85 -4.78 2.41 -16.64
CA LEU A 85 -4.94 3.65 -15.88
C LEU A 85 -3.58 4.20 -15.45
N GLY A 86 -2.76 3.37 -14.79
CA GLY A 86 -1.45 3.76 -14.28
C GLY A 86 -0.47 4.19 -15.37
N ILE A 87 -0.40 3.45 -16.48
CA ILE A 87 0.53 3.72 -17.60
C ILE A 87 0.13 4.98 -18.38
N VAL A 88 -1.16 5.14 -18.70
CA VAL A 88 -1.63 6.20 -19.59
C VAL A 88 -1.79 7.52 -18.82
N ARG A 89 -2.42 7.46 -17.64
CA ARG A 89 -2.71 8.66 -16.85
C ARG A 89 -1.55 9.07 -15.93
N GLY A 90 -0.65 8.13 -15.60
CA GLY A 90 0.44 8.37 -14.63
C GLY A 90 -0.09 8.66 -13.22
N ARG A 91 -1.25 8.08 -12.89
CA ARG A 91 -1.94 8.18 -11.60
C ARG A 91 -2.48 6.81 -11.22
N ASP A 92 -2.43 6.47 -9.94
CA ASP A 92 -3.10 5.27 -9.45
C ASP A 92 -4.60 5.49 -9.23
N LEU A 93 -5.32 4.39 -8.98
CA LEU A 93 -6.77 4.42 -8.84
C LEU A 93 -7.24 5.27 -7.66
N ALA A 94 -6.52 5.27 -6.53
CA ALA A 94 -6.88 6.06 -5.35
C ALA A 94 -6.70 7.56 -5.60
N GLN A 95 -5.63 7.96 -6.29
CA GLN A 95 -5.39 9.33 -6.70
C GLN A 95 -6.49 9.84 -7.65
N VAL A 96 -6.88 9.01 -8.63
CA VAL A 96 -7.94 9.39 -9.59
C VAL A 96 -9.30 9.50 -8.90
N ASN A 97 -9.59 8.64 -7.93
CA ASN A 97 -10.77 8.76 -7.08
C ASN A 97 -10.75 10.10 -6.32
N HIS A 98 -9.62 10.42 -5.67
CA HIS A 98 -9.45 11.69 -4.94
C HIS A 98 -9.67 12.92 -5.83
N GLU A 99 -9.17 12.90 -7.07
CA GLU A 99 -9.36 13.98 -8.05
C GLU A 99 -10.81 14.11 -8.55
N THR A 100 -11.57 13.00 -8.49
CA THR A 100 -12.89 12.91 -9.10
C THR A 100 -14.02 13.16 -8.12
N PHE A 101 -13.97 12.54 -6.94
CA PHE A 101 -15.05 12.58 -5.98
C PHE A 101 -14.85 13.68 -4.91
N PRO A 102 -15.94 14.19 -4.29
CA PRO A 102 -15.86 15.12 -3.16
C PRO A 102 -15.16 14.50 -1.95
N SER A 103 -14.57 15.36 -1.09
CA SER A 103 -13.75 14.91 0.06
C SER A 103 -14.48 13.96 1.02
N GLY A 104 -15.78 14.17 1.30
CA GLY A 104 -16.56 13.25 2.15
C GLY A 104 -16.72 11.86 1.55
N ILE A 105 -16.97 11.77 0.23
CA ILE A 105 -17.05 10.48 -0.48
C ILE A 105 -15.68 9.82 -0.54
N ASN A 106 -14.61 10.59 -0.77
CA ASN A 106 -13.25 10.07 -0.75
C ASN A 106 -12.87 9.47 0.61
N LEU A 107 -13.27 10.10 1.71
CA LEU A 107 -13.04 9.56 3.05
C LEU A 107 -13.78 8.23 3.25
N LEU A 108 -15.04 8.11 2.78
CA LEU A 108 -15.80 6.85 2.86
C LEU A 108 -15.16 5.75 2.01
N LEU A 109 -14.74 6.07 0.77
CA LEU A 109 -14.05 5.11 -0.11
C LEU A 109 -12.71 4.68 0.49
N TYR A 110 -11.97 5.60 1.12
CA TYR A 110 -10.75 5.29 1.86
C TYR A 110 -11.01 4.31 3.00
N ILE A 111 -12.01 4.60 3.87
CA ILE A 111 -12.35 3.73 4.99
C ILE A 111 -12.74 2.33 4.51
N LEU A 112 -13.56 2.22 3.46
CA LEU A 112 -13.93 0.93 2.89
C LEU A 112 -12.72 0.16 2.34
N ALA A 113 -11.81 0.83 1.67
CA ALA A 113 -10.59 0.22 1.16
C ALA A 113 -9.64 -0.21 2.29
N GLU A 114 -9.50 0.60 3.35
CA GLU A 114 -8.66 0.28 4.50
C GLU A 114 -9.22 -0.89 5.32
N VAL A 115 -10.55 -0.96 5.49
CA VAL A 115 -11.22 -2.13 6.12
C VAL A 115 -10.98 -3.40 5.31
N ALA A 116 -11.07 -3.33 3.98
CA ALA A 116 -10.77 -4.49 3.13
C ALA A 116 -9.30 -4.92 3.24
N ILE A 117 -8.36 -3.98 3.28
CA ILE A 117 -6.92 -4.27 3.46
C ILE A 117 -6.66 -4.89 4.83
N ALA A 118 -7.28 -4.37 5.90
CA ALA A 118 -7.18 -4.94 7.23
C ALA A 118 -7.74 -6.37 7.30
N ALA A 119 -8.83 -6.65 6.57
CA ALA A 119 -9.40 -7.99 6.45
C ALA A 119 -8.44 -8.95 5.71
N THR A 120 -7.75 -8.47 4.66
CA THR A 120 -6.69 -9.25 3.99
C THR A 120 -5.55 -9.56 4.96
N ASP A 121 -5.07 -8.54 5.67
CA ASP A 121 -3.95 -8.69 6.62
C ASP A 121 -4.31 -9.68 7.76
N LEU A 122 -5.57 -9.69 8.19
CA LEU A 122 -6.10 -10.69 9.14
C LEU A 122 -5.98 -12.11 8.57
N ALA A 123 -6.40 -12.34 7.32
CA ALA A 123 -6.29 -13.66 6.68
C ALA A 123 -4.82 -14.11 6.54
N GLU A 124 -3.92 -13.20 6.22
CA GLU A 124 -2.49 -13.45 6.11
C GLU A 124 -1.86 -13.84 7.45
N VAL A 125 -2.19 -13.09 8.51
CA VAL A 125 -1.76 -13.40 9.88
C VAL A 125 -2.22 -14.77 10.31
N LEU A 126 -3.51 -15.07 10.11
CA LEU A 126 -4.09 -16.36 10.50
C LEU A 126 -3.49 -17.49 9.67
N GLY A 127 -3.35 -17.33 8.36
CA GLY A 127 -2.75 -18.34 7.49
C GLY A 127 -1.31 -18.67 7.86
N MET A 128 -0.48 -17.64 8.09
CA MET A 128 0.89 -17.86 8.58
C MET A 128 0.93 -18.53 9.95
N ALA A 129 0.06 -18.11 10.89
CA ALA A 129 -0.01 -18.68 12.21
C ALA A 129 -0.41 -20.16 12.17
N ILE A 130 -1.40 -20.51 11.32
CA ILE A 130 -1.78 -21.91 11.06
C ILE A 130 -0.58 -22.67 10.48
N GLY A 131 0.09 -22.15 9.46
CA GLY A 131 1.27 -22.80 8.86
C GLY A 131 2.39 -23.04 9.87
N ILE A 132 2.69 -22.06 10.73
CA ILE A 132 3.67 -22.20 11.82
C ILE A 132 3.24 -23.26 12.81
N HIS A 133 1.98 -23.25 13.23
CA HIS A 133 1.41 -24.25 14.14
C HIS A 133 1.54 -25.66 13.56
N LEU A 134 1.16 -25.84 12.29
CA LEU A 134 1.19 -27.16 11.60
C LEU A 134 2.64 -27.68 11.42
N LEU A 135 3.60 -26.79 11.20
CA LEU A 135 5.00 -27.18 11.00
C LEU A 135 5.75 -27.46 12.31
N THR A 136 5.45 -26.68 13.37
CA THR A 136 6.25 -26.68 14.61
C THR A 136 5.53 -27.25 15.82
N GLY A 137 4.20 -27.37 15.79
CA GLY A 137 3.37 -27.74 16.94
C GLY A 137 3.16 -26.61 17.97
N LEU A 138 3.66 -25.40 17.72
CA LEU A 138 3.45 -24.26 18.63
C LEU A 138 1.97 -23.88 18.69
N PRO A 139 1.43 -23.50 19.86
CA PRO A 139 0.07 -22.96 19.96
C PRO A 139 -0.19 -21.81 18.98
N LEU A 140 -1.37 -21.76 18.40
CA LEU A 140 -1.73 -20.83 17.33
C LEU A 140 -1.48 -19.36 17.70
N ILE A 141 -1.73 -19.00 18.96
CA ILE A 141 -1.51 -17.66 19.49
C ILE A 141 -0.02 -17.21 19.36
N TRP A 142 0.93 -18.12 19.57
CA TRP A 142 2.34 -17.83 19.36
C TRP A 142 2.69 -17.70 17.88
N GLY A 143 2.02 -18.47 17.01
CA GLY A 143 2.09 -18.29 15.57
C GLY A 143 1.70 -16.87 15.16
N VAL A 144 0.57 -16.35 15.68
CA VAL A 144 0.12 -14.96 15.44
C VAL A 144 1.15 -13.95 15.94
N VAL A 145 1.72 -14.13 17.14
CA VAL A 145 2.75 -13.20 17.67
C VAL A 145 4.00 -13.21 16.81
N ILE A 146 4.45 -14.38 16.35
CA ILE A 146 5.62 -14.51 15.48
C ILE A 146 5.43 -13.75 14.16
N THR A 147 4.22 -13.66 13.63
CA THR A 147 3.96 -12.90 12.39
C THR A 147 4.28 -11.41 12.50
N ILE A 148 4.45 -10.85 13.70
CA ILE A 148 4.91 -9.46 13.88
C ILE A 148 6.31 -9.26 13.28
N LEU A 149 7.13 -10.31 13.31
CA LEU A 149 8.51 -10.25 12.82
C LEU A 149 8.60 -10.04 11.31
N ASP A 150 7.55 -10.39 10.54
CA ASP A 150 7.52 -10.16 9.10
C ASP A 150 7.52 -8.66 8.77
N THR A 151 7.05 -7.81 9.71
CA THR A 151 7.12 -6.35 9.59
C THR A 151 8.56 -5.88 9.37
N PHE A 152 9.52 -6.45 10.10
CA PHE A 152 10.93 -6.11 9.95
C PHE A 152 11.52 -6.65 8.64
N LEU A 153 11.11 -7.84 8.23
CA LEU A 153 11.53 -8.42 6.96
C LEU A 153 11.12 -7.54 5.77
N LEU A 154 9.88 -7.06 5.76
CA LEU A 154 9.45 -6.18 4.66
C LEU A 154 10.20 -4.85 4.66
N LEU A 155 10.38 -4.22 5.81
CA LEU A 155 11.16 -2.97 5.89
C LEU A 155 12.59 -3.17 5.36
N PHE A 156 13.18 -4.32 5.65
CA PHE A 156 14.47 -4.70 5.10
C PHE A 156 14.40 -4.86 3.57
N LEU A 157 13.40 -5.57 3.05
CA LEU A 157 13.22 -5.77 1.61
C LEU A 157 12.97 -4.45 0.86
N GLN A 158 12.18 -3.54 1.43
CA GLN A 158 11.96 -2.21 0.85
C GLN A 158 13.27 -1.42 0.70
N ARG A 159 14.16 -1.48 1.70
CA ARG A 159 15.49 -0.84 1.63
C ARG A 159 16.38 -1.44 0.53
N LEU A 160 16.19 -2.70 0.19
CA LEU A 160 16.95 -3.36 -0.88
C LEU A 160 16.48 -2.97 -2.30
N GLY A 161 15.32 -2.32 -2.41
CA GLY A 161 14.71 -1.82 -3.64
C GLY A 161 13.81 -2.83 -4.36
N MET A 162 12.98 -2.30 -5.27
CA MET A 162 11.88 -3.04 -5.92
C MET A 162 12.30 -4.34 -6.59
N ARG A 163 13.44 -4.39 -7.29
CA ARG A 163 13.89 -5.60 -7.99
C ARG A 163 14.19 -6.77 -7.07
N LYS A 164 14.80 -6.51 -5.90
CA LYS A 164 15.10 -7.57 -4.94
C LYS A 164 13.82 -8.06 -4.24
N MET A 165 12.89 -7.13 -3.99
CA MET A 165 11.58 -7.47 -3.45
C MET A 165 10.77 -8.33 -4.45
N GLU A 166 10.73 -7.96 -5.73
CA GLU A 166 10.12 -8.77 -6.79
C GLU A 166 10.74 -10.17 -6.87
N ALA A 167 12.07 -10.27 -6.81
CA ALA A 167 12.77 -11.55 -6.84
C ALA A 167 12.46 -12.43 -5.62
N PHE A 168 12.38 -11.83 -4.42
CA PHE A 168 12.01 -12.54 -3.20
C PHE A 168 10.59 -13.12 -3.31
N ILE A 169 9.64 -12.34 -3.81
CA ILE A 169 8.26 -12.78 -4.01
C ILE A 169 8.17 -13.89 -5.04
N ILE A 170 8.87 -13.77 -6.18
CA ILE A 170 8.93 -14.84 -7.18
C ILE A 170 9.48 -16.13 -6.54
N GLY A 171 10.47 -16.03 -5.66
CA GLY A 171 10.97 -17.16 -4.87
C GLY A 171 9.88 -17.84 -4.04
N LEU A 172 9.08 -17.05 -3.29
CA LEU A 172 7.97 -17.57 -2.47
C LEU A 172 6.88 -18.21 -3.34
N VAL A 173 6.49 -17.58 -4.45
CA VAL A 173 5.54 -18.13 -5.43
C VAL A 173 6.04 -19.47 -5.99
N THR A 174 7.35 -19.56 -6.25
CA THR A 174 7.97 -20.80 -6.71
C THR A 174 7.89 -21.90 -5.65
N VAL A 175 8.10 -21.56 -4.37
CA VAL A 175 7.94 -22.52 -3.26
C VAL A 175 6.51 -23.03 -3.19
N VAL A 176 5.51 -22.14 -3.23
CA VAL A 176 4.08 -22.51 -3.20
C VAL A 176 3.75 -23.41 -4.41
N GLY A 177 4.10 -22.96 -5.63
CA GLY A 177 3.82 -23.71 -6.86
C GLY A 177 4.51 -25.08 -6.91
N ALA A 178 5.77 -25.17 -6.46
CA ALA A 178 6.50 -26.43 -6.40
C ALA A 178 5.89 -27.39 -5.36
N SER A 179 5.47 -26.90 -4.20
CA SER A 179 4.80 -27.69 -3.16
C SER A 179 3.53 -28.36 -3.70
N PHE A 180 2.63 -27.56 -4.30
CA PHE A 180 1.40 -28.10 -4.87
C PHE A 180 1.62 -28.98 -6.11
N LEU A 181 2.64 -28.69 -6.90
CA LEU A 181 3.02 -29.58 -8.00
C LEU A 181 3.40 -30.96 -7.49
N VAL A 182 4.21 -31.04 -6.42
CA VAL A 182 4.56 -32.33 -5.80
C VAL A 182 3.34 -33.03 -5.23
N GLU A 183 2.46 -32.31 -4.53
CA GLU A 183 1.23 -32.88 -3.94
C GLU A 183 0.27 -33.42 -5.02
N ILE A 184 0.09 -32.71 -6.14
CA ILE A 184 -0.72 -33.20 -7.28
C ILE A 184 -0.09 -34.44 -7.91
N LEU A 185 1.23 -34.50 -8.05
CA LEU A 185 1.91 -35.69 -8.59
C LEU A 185 1.77 -36.90 -7.67
N LEU A 186 1.71 -36.70 -6.34
CA LEU A 186 1.44 -37.74 -5.36
C LEU A 186 -0.02 -38.19 -5.39
N ALA A 187 -0.97 -37.24 -5.46
CA ALA A 187 -2.42 -37.49 -5.44
C ALA A 187 -2.93 -38.16 -6.74
N LYS A 188 -2.28 -37.95 -7.88
CA LYS A 188 -2.64 -38.53 -9.20
C LYS A 188 -4.12 -38.37 -9.56
N PRO A 189 -4.65 -37.14 -9.67
CA PRO A 189 -6.06 -36.89 -9.96
C PRO A 189 -6.44 -37.41 -11.36
N PRO A 190 -7.68 -37.86 -11.56
CA PRO A 190 -8.16 -38.34 -12.86
C PRO A 190 -8.37 -37.15 -13.82
N LEU A 191 -7.48 -36.96 -14.78
CA LEU A 191 -7.48 -35.83 -15.72
C LEU A 191 -8.83 -35.65 -16.45
N GLY A 192 -9.53 -36.75 -16.76
CA GLY A 192 -10.85 -36.69 -17.40
C GLY A 192 -11.91 -35.98 -16.54
N GLN A 193 -11.86 -36.14 -15.22
CA GLN A 193 -12.78 -35.45 -14.31
C GLN A 193 -12.38 -33.98 -14.11
N VAL A 194 -11.08 -33.70 -14.05
CA VAL A 194 -10.55 -32.33 -14.00
C VAL A 194 -11.02 -31.51 -15.20
N VAL A 195 -10.91 -32.08 -16.41
CA VAL A 195 -11.36 -31.42 -17.65
C VAL A 195 -12.89 -31.24 -17.66
N LYS A 196 -13.66 -32.20 -17.18
CA LYS A 196 -15.11 -32.06 -17.02
C LYS A 196 -15.48 -30.93 -16.06
N GLY A 197 -14.68 -30.68 -15.02
CA GLY A 197 -14.86 -29.58 -14.07
C GLY A 197 -14.71 -28.18 -14.68
N LEU A 198 -14.20 -28.06 -15.92
CA LEU A 198 -14.19 -26.79 -16.67
C LEU A 198 -15.55 -26.45 -17.31
N VAL A 199 -16.51 -27.38 -17.32
CA VAL A 199 -17.84 -27.14 -17.86
C VAL A 199 -18.70 -26.46 -16.79
N PRO A 200 -19.27 -25.26 -17.07
CA PRO A 200 -20.09 -24.53 -16.08
C PRO A 200 -21.28 -25.34 -15.58
N HIS A 201 -21.26 -25.65 -14.29
CA HIS A 201 -22.36 -26.34 -13.60
C HIS A 201 -22.38 -25.94 -12.12
N LEU A 202 -23.56 -25.63 -11.59
CA LEU A 202 -23.80 -25.33 -10.17
C LEU A 202 -24.86 -26.30 -9.65
N PRO A 203 -24.51 -27.32 -8.87
CA PRO A 203 -25.43 -28.37 -8.45
C PRO A 203 -26.50 -27.90 -7.46
N ASN A 204 -26.19 -26.93 -6.61
CA ASN A 204 -27.11 -26.44 -5.57
C ASN A 204 -26.74 -25.04 -5.07
N GLU A 205 -27.54 -24.48 -4.15
CA GLU A 205 -27.31 -23.14 -3.54
C GLU A 205 -26.01 -23.07 -2.73
N GLN A 206 -25.60 -24.17 -2.10
CA GLN A 206 -24.34 -24.20 -1.34
C GLN A 206 -23.10 -24.11 -2.27
N ALA A 207 -23.17 -24.77 -3.44
CA ALA A 207 -22.15 -24.65 -4.48
C ALA A 207 -22.08 -23.22 -5.00
N LEU A 208 -23.22 -22.54 -5.14
CA LEU A 208 -23.26 -21.13 -5.52
C LEU A 208 -22.61 -20.24 -4.44
N TYR A 209 -22.88 -20.50 -3.16
CA TYR A 209 -22.28 -19.75 -2.05
C TYR A 209 -20.75 -19.87 -2.05
N ILE A 210 -20.23 -21.09 -2.19
CA ILE A 210 -18.78 -21.31 -2.29
C ILE A 210 -18.20 -20.71 -3.58
N ALA A 211 -18.91 -20.79 -4.70
CA ALA A 211 -18.50 -20.14 -5.95
C ALA A 211 -18.38 -18.60 -5.79
N ILE A 212 -19.31 -17.98 -5.06
CA ILE A 212 -19.23 -16.55 -4.70
C ILE A 212 -17.97 -16.28 -3.86
N GLY A 213 -17.70 -17.15 -2.88
CA GLY A 213 -16.48 -17.08 -2.07
C GLY A 213 -15.20 -17.15 -2.91
N ILE A 214 -15.10 -18.14 -3.82
CA ILE A 214 -13.97 -18.30 -4.73
C ILE A 214 -13.78 -17.06 -5.61
N ILE A 215 -14.86 -16.52 -6.19
CA ILE A 215 -14.81 -15.31 -7.03
C ILE A 215 -14.34 -14.10 -6.20
N GLY A 216 -14.91 -13.91 -5.01
CA GLY A 216 -14.60 -12.80 -4.12
C GLY A 216 -13.15 -12.85 -3.61
N ALA A 217 -12.68 -14.03 -3.24
CA ALA A 217 -11.31 -14.27 -2.82
C ALA A 217 -10.31 -14.05 -3.98
N THR A 218 -10.67 -14.46 -5.21
CA THR A 218 -9.79 -14.31 -6.38
C THR A 218 -9.70 -12.87 -6.86
N VAL A 219 -10.81 -12.12 -6.97
CA VAL A 219 -10.80 -10.76 -7.54
C VAL A 219 -10.67 -9.73 -6.41
N MET A 220 -9.46 -9.48 -5.97
CA MET A 220 -9.19 -8.59 -4.83
C MET A 220 -9.17 -7.11 -5.22
N PRO A 221 -9.95 -6.25 -4.53
CA PRO A 221 -10.03 -4.83 -4.84
C PRO A 221 -8.73 -4.07 -4.60
N HIS A 222 -8.01 -4.36 -3.52
CA HIS A 222 -6.75 -3.69 -3.18
C HIS A 222 -5.65 -3.92 -4.23
N ASN A 223 -5.67 -5.06 -4.92
CA ASN A 223 -4.76 -5.37 -6.02
C ASN A 223 -4.99 -4.46 -7.25
N LEU A 224 -6.19 -3.90 -7.44
CA LEU A 224 -6.44 -2.91 -8.50
C LEU A 224 -5.75 -1.57 -8.19
N TYR A 225 -5.80 -1.14 -6.93
CA TYR A 225 -5.05 0.05 -6.49
C TYR A 225 -3.55 -0.17 -6.63
N LEU A 226 -3.06 -1.29 -6.12
CA LEU A 226 -1.64 -1.65 -6.13
C LEU A 226 -1.09 -1.71 -7.55
N HIS A 227 -1.76 -2.39 -8.49
CA HIS A 227 -1.25 -2.56 -9.85
C HIS A 227 -1.17 -1.24 -10.62
N SER A 228 -2.17 -0.37 -10.46
CA SER A 228 -2.15 0.96 -11.08
C SER A 228 -0.99 1.84 -10.63
N ALA A 229 -0.49 1.63 -9.41
CA ALA A 229 0.69 2.31 -8.88
C ALA A 229 2.00 1.60 -9.29
N LEU A 230 2.08 0.27 -9.16
CA LEU A 230 3.32 -0.49 -9.43
C LEU A 230 3.81 -0.37 -10.87
N VAL A 231 2.92 -0.25 -11.86
CA VAL A 231 3.35 -0.06 -13.26
C VAL A 231 4.11 1.26 -13.47
N GLN A 232 3.93 2.24 -12.59
CA GLN A 232 4.62 3.53 -12.63
C GLN A 232 6.07 3.45 -12.14
N THR A 233 6.48 2.34 -11.54
CA THR A 233 7.88 2.08 -11.19
C THR A 233 8.78 1.92 -12.43
N ARG A 234 8.18 1.64 -13.60
CA ARG A 234 8.87 1.50 -14.88
C ARG A 234 8.95 2.84 -15.59
N LYS A 235 10.18 3.26 -15.93
CA LYS A 235 10.42 4.44 -16.75
C LYS A 235 10.21 4.10 -18.21
N ILE A 236 9.08 4.54 -18.77
CA ILE A 236 8.67 4.28 -20.16
C ILE A 236 8.83 5.53 -21.02
N GLU A 237 8.92 5.36 -22.34
CA GLU A 237 8.80 6.49 -23.27
C GLU A 237 7.34 6.97 -23.31
N LYS A 238 7.13 8.28 -23.10
CA LYS A 238 5.78 8.89 -23.12
C LYS A 238 5.26 9.17 -24.54
N THR A 239 5.78 8.46 -25.55
CA THR A 239 5.28 8.48 -26.92
C THR A 239 4.12 7.50 -27.09
N THR A 240 3.28 7.70 -28.12
CA THR A 240 2.19 6.76 -28.42
C THR A 240 2.69 5.33 -28.64
N ALA A 241 3.85 5.17 -29.27
CA ALA A 241 4.49 3.88 -29.49
C ALA A 241 4.98 3.26 -28.17
N GLY A 242 5.65 4.05 -27.31
CA GLY A 242 6.13 3.60 -26.01
C GLY A 242 5.00 3.16 -25.07
N ILE A 243 3.90 3.91 -25.01
CA ILE A 243 2.71 3.55 -24.23
C ILE A 243 2.08 2.26 -24.77
N LYS A 244 1.90 2.10 -26.10
CA LYS A 244 1.39 0.85 -26.69
C LYS A 244 2.28 -0.35 -26.33
N GLN A 245 3.58 -0.16 -26.38
CA GLN A 245 4.54 -1.21 -26.02
C GLN A 245 4.45 -1.57 -24.54
N ALA A 246 4.39 -0.58 -23.66
CA ALA A 246 4.23 -0.79 -22.21
C ALA A 246 2.93 -1.54 -21.88
N LEU A 247 1.80 -1.14 -22.46
CA LEU A 247 0.51 -1.84 -22.30
C LEU A 247 0.57 -3.30 -22.77
N LYS A 248 1.24 -3.56 -23.90
CA LYS A 248 1.40 -4.93 -24.41
C LYS A 248 2.21 -5.80 -23.46
N TRP A 249 3.36 -5.31 -22.98
CA TRP A 249 4.22 -6.11 -22.12
C TRP A 249 3.64 -6.30 -20.72
N ASN A 250 2.95 -5.28 -20.15
CA ASN A 250 2.24 -5.44 -18.89
C ASN A 250 1.06 -6.41 -19.00
N PHE A 251 0.36 -6.47 -20.14
CA PHE A 251 -0.66 -7.49 -20.36
C PHE A 251 -0.07 -8.90 -20.31
N TRP A 252 1.08 -9.14 -20.95
CA TRP A 252 1.74 -10.45 -20.90
C TRP A 252 2.30 -10.78 -19.51
N ASP A 253 2.85 -9.79 -18.79
CA ASP A 253 3.25 -9.93 -17.40
C ASP A 253 2.05 -10.39 -16.54
N SER A 254 0.91 -9.69 -16.65
CA SER A 254 -0.32 -10.05 -15.95
C SER A 254 -0.87 -11.41 -16.36
N ALA A 255 -0.88 -11.72 -17.65
CA ALA A 255 -1.41 -12.98 -18.13
C ALA A 255 -0.59 -14.17 -17.61
N ILE A 256 0.74 -14.07 -17.61
CA ILE A 256 1.60 -15.15 -17.11
C ILE A 256 1.46 -15.30 -15.59
N ALA A 257 1.57 -14.20 -14.85
CA ALA A 257 1.54 -14.22 -13.40
C ALA A 257 0.20 -14.72 -12.84
N LEU A 258 -0.94 -14.21 -13.38
CA LEU A 258 -2.27 -14.64 -12.95
C LEU A 258 -2.61 -16.06 -13.35
N ASN A 259 -2.12 -16.56 -14.51
CA ASN A 259 -2.31 -17.97 -14.86
C ASN A 259 -1.49 -18.90 -13.97
N ILE A 260 -0.30 -18.48 -13.50
CA ILE A 260 0.44 -19.24 -12.47
C ILE A 260 -0.38 -19.30 -11.17
N ALA A 261 -0.95 -18.19 -10.72
CA ALA A 261 -1.81 -18.17 -9.55
C ALA A 261 -3.06 -19.06 -9.72
N PHE A 262 -3.70 -18.99 -10.90
CA PHE A 262 -4.81 -19.88 -11.23
C PHE A 262 -4.42 -21.37 -11.15
N LEU A 263 -3.24 -21.76 -11.66
CA LEU A 263 -2.77 -23.13 -11.59
C LEU A 263 -2.54 -23.60 -10.14
N VAL A 264 -2.06 -22.71 -9.25
CA VAL A 264 -1.90 -23.01 -7.83
C VAL A 264 -3.28 -23.22 -7.17
N ASN A 265 -4.22 -22.31 -7.35
CA ASN A 265 -5.56 -22.43 -6.79
C ASN A 265 -6.31 -23.66 -7.35
N ALA A 266 -6.19 -23.91 -8.66
CA ALA A 266 -6.74 -25.11 -9.27
C ALA A 266 -6.10 -26.38 -8.67
N ALA A 267 -4.79 -26.37 -8.38
CA ALA A 267 -4.13 -27.49 -7.73
C ALA A 267 -4.67 -27.75 -6.33
N ILE A 268 -4.94 -26.68 -5.52
CA ILE A 268 -5.55 -26.81 -4.20
C ILE A 268 -6.95 -27.44 -4.29
N LEU A 269 -7.81 -26.91 -5.16
CA LEU A 269 -9.16 -27.45 -5.36
C LEU A 269 -9.12 -28.89 -5.87
N ILE A 270 -8.26 -29.21 -6.84
CA ILE A 270 -8.09 -30.55 -7.41
C ILE A 270 -7.56 -31.52 -6.34
N LEU A 271 -6.59 -31.09 -5.52
CA LEU A 271 -6.07 -31.90 -4.42
C LEU A 271 -7.18 -32.21 -3.40
N ALA A 272 -7.95 -31.20 -3.01
CA ALA A 272 -9.08 -31.38 -2.10
C ALA A 272 -10.15 -32.30 -2.68
N ALA A 273 -10.45 -32.17 -3.98
CA ALA A 273 -11.37 -33.05 -4.68
C ALA A 273 -10.88 -34.51 -4.69
N LYS A 274 -9.60 -34.71 -5.00
CA LYS A 274 -9.00 -36.06 -5.07
C LYS A 274 -8.87 -36.72 -3.72
N VAL A 275 -8.37 -35.96 -2.73
CA VAL A 275 -8.01 -36.55 -1.43
C VAL A 275 -9.23 -36.66 -0.52
N PHE A 276 -10.09 -35.65 -0.48
CA PHE A 276 -11.21 -35.61 0.48
C PHE A 276 -12.53 -36.03 -0.13
N PHE A 277 -12.95 -35.42 -1.26
CA PHE A 277 -14.22 -35.72 -1.89
C PHE A 277 -14.33 -37.20 -2.33
N GLU A 278 -13.32 -37.72 -3.04
CA GLU A 278 -13.29 -39.11 -3.48
C GLU A 278 -13.20 -40.11 -2.31
N SER A 279 -12.70 -39.66 -1.13
CA SER A 279 -12.68 -40.48 0.10
C SER A 279 -13.95 -40.35 0.95
N GLY A 280 -14.97 -39.62 0.47
CA GLY A 280 -16.24 -39.40 1.18
C GLY A 280 -16.14 -38.39 2.34
N ARG A 281 -15.03 -37.65 2.47
CA ARG A 281 -14.83 -36.61 3.47
C ARG A 281 -15.24 -35.25 2.91
N THR A 282 -16.54 -35.01 2.84
CA THR A 282 -17.11 -33.76 2.30
C THR A 282 -17.21 -32.63 3.34
N ASP A 283 -16.85 -32.91 4.57
CA ASP A 283 -16.87 -32.01 5.73
C ASP A 283 -15.57 -31.22 5.95
N VAL A 284 -14.53 -31.50 5.14
CA VAL A 284 -13.21 -30.85 5.27
C VAL A 284 -13.26 -29.42 4.73
N ALA A 285 -13.38 -28.45 5.62
CA ALA A 285 -13.40 -27.03 5.29
C ALA A 285 -12.28 -26.23 5.98
N GLU A 286 -11.60 -26.86 6.96
CA GLU A 286 -10.56 -26.23 7.77
C GLU A 286 -9.16 -26.60 7.29
N LEU A 287 -8.25 -25.62 7.22
CA LEU A 287 -6.86 -25.82 6.78
C LEU A 287 -6.10 -26.80 7.70
N GLN A 288 -6.38 -26.76 9.00
CA GLN A 288 -5.76 -27.67 9.97
C GLN A 288 -6.23 -29.10 9.77
N GLN A 289 -7.54 -29.29 9.53
CA GLN A 289 -8.14 -30.59 9.26
C GLN A 289 -7.59 -31.18 7.94
N ALA A 290 -7.47 -30.35 6.90
CA ALA A 290 -6.88 -30.77 5.64
C ALA A 290 -5.44 -31.28 5.82
N HIS A 291 -4.60 -30.54 6.53
CA HIS A 291 -3.21 -30.93 6.81
C HIS A 291 -3.13 -32.29 7.52
N SER A 292 -3.94 -32.52 8.57
CA SER A 292 -3.92 -33.78 9.32
C SER A 292 -4.31 -34.98 8.44
N LEU A 293 -5.31 -34.81 7.57
CA LEU A 293 -5.80 -35.86 6.68
C LEU A 293 -4.88 -36.15 5.49
N LEU A 294 -4.06 -35.16 5.03
CA LEU A 294 -3.11 -35.36 3.93
C LEU A 294 -2.09 -36.45 4.24
N HIS A 295 -1.63 -36.55 5.50
CA HIS A 295 -0.73 -37.61 5.93
C HIS A 295 -1.34 -39.00 5.76
N ASP A 296 -2.57 -39.16 6.24
CA ASP A 296 -3.22 -40.48 6.29
C ASP A 296 -3.67 -40.95 4.90
N LEU A 297 -4.14 -40.01 4.07
CA LEU A 297 -4.69 -40.33 2.75
C LEU A 297 -3.65 -40.47 1.65
N LEU A 298 -2.54 -39.71 1.73
CA LEU A 298 -1.42 -39.81 0.75
C LEU A 298 -0.29 -40.74 1.21
N GLY A 299 -0.33 -41.23 2.46
CA GLY A 299 0.64 -42.18 2.98
C GLY A 299 2.08 -41.64 3.12
N THR A 300 2.26 -40.33 3.14
CA THR A 300 3.58 -39.67 3.21
C THR A 300 3.58 -38.46 4.15
N LYS A 301 4.68 -38.29 4.90
CA LYS A 301 4.90 -37.09 5.72
C LYS A 301 5.29 -35.87 4.89
N LEU A 302 5.67 -36.06 3.63
CA LEU A 302 6.12 -34.98 2.76
C LEU A 302 4.99 -34.03 2.42
N ALA A 303 3.78 -34.52 2.07
CA ALA A 303 2.66 -33.71 1.66
C ALA A 303 2.20 -32.70 2.76
N PRO A 304 1.89 -33.11 4.01
CA PRO A 304 1.52 -32.13 5.03
C PRO A 304 2.64 -31.13 5.35
N THR A 305 3.93 -31.55 5.28
CA THR A 305 5.04 -30.62 5.48
C THR A 305 5.11 -29.58 4.36
N LEU A 306 4.93 -29.98 3.09
CA LEU A 306 4.90 -29.06 1.95
C LEU A 306 3.71 -28.11 2.03
N PHE A 307 2.54 -28.61 2.43
CA PHE A 307 1.34 -27.82 2.66
C PHE A 307 1.59 -26.70 3.69
N ALA A 308 2.17 -27.03 4.85
CA ALA A 308 2.49 -26.05 5.89
C ALA A 308 3.52 -25.01 5.41
N ILE A 309 4.58 -25.43 4.74
CA ILE A 309 5.62 -24.54 4.17
C ILE A 309 4.99 -23.60 3.13
N ALA A 310 4.17 -24.15 2.24
CA ALA A 310 3.50 -23.37 1.22
C ALA A 310 2.52 -22.36 1.82
N LEU A 311 1.80 -22.71 2.90
CA LEU A 311 0.89 -21.81 3.60
C LEU A 311 1.64 -20.63 4.26
N ILE A 312 2.79 -20.88 4.90
CA ILE A 312 3.66 -19.82 5.43
C ILE A 312 4.16 -18.92 4.28
N ALA A 313 4.63 -19.51 3.18
CA ALA A 313 5.13 -18.76 2.03
C ALA A 313 4.03 -17.92 1.38
N ALA A 314 2.81 -18.43 1.26
CA ALA A 314 1.65 -17.71 0.72
C ALA A 314 1.29 -16.52 1.62
N GLY A 315 1.13 -16.72 2.92
CA GLY A 315 0.86 -15.64 3.87
C GLY A 315 1.96 -14.57 3.91
N GLN A 316 3.23 -15.01 3.92
CA GLN A 316 4.38 -14.08 3.91
C GLN A 316 4.44 -13.22 2.64
N SER A 317 4.19 -13.81 1.49
CA SER A 317 4.22 -13.10 0.22
C SER A 317 3.04 -12.14 0.07
N SER A 318 1.84 -12.54 0.50
CA SER A 318 0.64 -11.72 0.45
C SER A 318 0.73 -10.51 1.39
N THR A 319 1.29 -10.66 2.59
CA THR A 319 1.53 -9.56 3.53
C THR A 319 2.32 -8.40 2.91
N ILE A 320 3.29 -8.69 2.04
CA ILE A 320 4.06 -7.65 1.35
C ILE A 320 3.15 -6.83 0.44
N THR A 321 2.28 -7.47 -0.31
CA THR A 321 1.37 -6.80 -1.26
C THR A 321 0.26 -6.04 -0.56
N GLY A 322 -0.34 -6.60 0.48
CA GLY A 322 -1.34 -5.93 1.33
C GLY A 322 -0.81 -4.63 1.94
N THR A 323 0.42 -4.67 2.49
CA THR A 323 1.07 -3.47 3.03
C THR A 323 1.32 -2.38 1.99
N LEU A 324 1.83 -2.76 0.80
CA LEU A 324 2.04 -1.79 -0.29
C LEU A 324 0.71 -1.21 -0.78
N ALA A 325 -0.33 -2.04 -0.93
CA ALA A 325 -1.65 -1.61 -1.35
C ALA A 325 -2.22 -0.57 -0.37
N GLY A 326 -2.12 -0.86 0.92
CA GLY A 326 -2.55 0.06 1.94
C GLY A 326 -1.78 1.38 1.92
N GLN A 327 -0.45 1.38 1.69
CA GLN A 327 0.32 2.62 1.55
C GLN A 327 -0.19 3.46 0.37
N ILE A 328 -0.43 2.83 -0.77
CA ILE A 328 -0.95 3.49 -1.97
C ILE A 328 -2.34 4.07 -1.73
N VAL A 329 -3.22 3.31 -1.11
CA VAL A 329 -4.59 3.75 -0.80
C VAL A 329 -4.58 4.97 0.12
N MET A 330 -3.78 4.95 1.18
CA MET A 330 -3.65 6.08 2.09
C MET A 330 -3.05 7.32 1.41
N GLU A 331 -1.92 7.16 0.71
CA GLU A 331 -1.24 8.27 0.02
C GLU A 331 -2.13 8.85 -1.09
N GLY A 332 -2.85 7.99 -1.82
CA GLY A 332 -3.72 8.40 -2.92
C GLY A 332 -4.98 9.13 -2.47
N TYR A 333 -5.70 8.62 -1.47
CA TYR A 333 -6.94 9.21 -0.99
C TYR A 333 -6.74 10.39 -0.04
N LEU A 334 -5.81 10.28 0.92
CA LEU A 334 -5.63 11.27 1.97
C LEU A 334 -4.53 12.27 1.67
N GLN A 335 -3.67 11.99 0.67
CA GLN A 335 -2.46 12.77 0.37
C GLN A 335 -1.52 12.93 1.58
N LEU A 336 -1.60 11.98 2.52
CA LEU A 336 -0.79 11.92 3.73
C LEU A 336 0.36 10.94 3.53
N ARG A 337 1.57 11.36 3.88
CA ARG A 337 2.74 10.50 4.00
C ARG A 337 3.03 10.27 5.45
N ILE A 338 2.59 9.13 5.97
CA ILE A 338 2.98 8.65 7.29
C ILE A 338 4.20 7.76 7.11
N ASN A 339 5.12 7.80 8.08
CA ASN A 339 6.26 6.90 8.07
C ASN A 339 5.78 5.45 7.85
N PRO A 340 6.27 4.75 6.81
CA PRO A 340 5.81 3.40 6.46
C PRO A 340 5.83 2.42 7.64
N TRP A 341 6.79 2.58 8.56
CA TRP A 341 6.88 1.76 9.76
C TRP A 341 5.69 1.93 10.71
N ILE A 342 5.31 3.18 11.03
CA ILE A 342 4.19 3.48 11.94
C ILE A 342 2.88 2.97 11.35
N ARG A 343 2.67 3.24 10.08
CA ARG A 343 1.49 2.79 9.38
C ARG A 343 1.35 1.27 9.41
N ARG A 344 2.42 0.57 9.08
CA ARG A 344 2.44 -0.89 9.08
C ARG A 344 2.17 -1.48 10.45
N LEU A 345 2.75 -0.89 11.50
CA LEU A 345 2.48 -1.32 12.87
C LEU A 345 0.98 -1.16 13.20
N LEU A 346 0.37 -0.06 12.80
CA LEU A 346 -1.06 0.18 13.02
C LEU A 346 -1.95 -0.82 12.28
N THR A 347 -1.70 -1.04 10.97
CA THR A 347 -2.49 -2.02 10.20
C THR A 347 -2.30 -3.44 10.73
N ARG A 348 -1.07 -3.80 11.12
CA ARG A 348 -0.78 -5.11 11.71
C ARG A 348 -1.48 -5.32 13.06
N LEU A 349 -1.54 -4.30 13.89
CA LEU A 349 -2.28 -4.35 15.16
C LEU A 349 -3.79 -4.50 14.92
N LEU A 350 -4.33 -3.84 13.89
CA LEU A 350 -5.74 -3.99 13.49
C LEU A 350 -6.09 -5.43 13.04
N ALA A 351 -5.13 -6.17 12.51
CA ALA A 351 -5.31 -7.57 12.14
C ALA A 351 -5.07 -8.52 13.34
N ILE A 352 -3.99 -8.28 14.09
CA ILE A 352 -3.58 -9.17 15.19
C ILE A 352 -4.54 -9.11 16.37
N ILE A 353 -5.01 -7.91 16.75
CA ILE A 353 -5.90 -7.79 17.92
C ILE A 353 -7.19 -8.62 17.76
N PRO A 354 -7.95 -8.52 16.65
CA PRO A 354 -9.11 -9.40 16.45
C PRO A 354 -8.73 -10.89 16.42
N ALA A 355 -7.62 -11.26 15.77
CA ALA A 355 -7.15 -12.63 15.72
C ALA A 355 -6.90 -13.20 17.13
N VAL A 356 -6.11 -12.47 17.94
CA VAL A 356 -5.81 -12.88 19.32
C VAL A 356 -7.07 -12.95 20.19
N LEU A 357 -7.97 -11.97 20.09
CA LEU A 357 -9.22 -11.94 20.84
C LEU A 357 -10.10 -13.14 20.50
N VAL A 358 -10.25 -13.48 19.22
CA VAL A 358 -11.07 -14.63 18.81
C VAL A 358 -10.41 -15.94 19.25
N ILE A 359 -9.11 -16.13 19.09
CA ILE A 359 -8.41 -17.31 19.56
C ILE A 359 -8.53 -17.46 21.08
N TYR A 360 -8.39 -16.36 21.83
CA TYR A 360 -8.47 -16.37 23.29
C TYR A 360 -9.87 -16.70 23.82
N PHE A 361 -10.92 -16.08 23.25
CA PHE A 361 -12.31 -16.24 23.74
C PHE A 361 -13.07 -17.42 23.12
N SER A 362 -12.77 -17.78 21.88
CA SER A 362 -13.54 -18.77 21.12
C SER A 362 -12.74 -20.04 20.78
N GLY A 363 -11.44 -20.05 21.11
CA GLY A 363 -10.53 -21.15 20.77
C GLY A 363 -10.19 -21.22 19.28
N ASP A 364 -9.40 -22.23 18.91
CA ASP A 364 -8.86 -22.41 17.57
C ASP A 364 -9.93 -22.74 16.51
N THR A 365 -11.09 -23.25 16.92
CA THR A 365 -12.19 -23.69 16.03
C THR A 365 -12.89 -22.56 15.26
N LYS A 366 -12.70 -21.29 15.65
CA LYS A 366 -13.32 -20.13 14.98
C LYS A 366 -12.40 -19.42 14.01
N VAL A 367 -11.16 -19.85 13.89
CA VAL A 367 -10.14 -19.19 13.05
C VAL A 367 -10.51 -19.28 11.57
N ASP A 368 -10.97 -20.43 11.10
CA ASP A 368 -11.39 -20.61 9.71
C ASP A 368 -12.62 -19.77 9.37
N SER A 369 -13.54 -19.58 10.35
CA SER A 369 -14.68 -18.66 10.18
C SER A 369 -14.22 -17.20 9.98
N LEU A 370 -13.12 -16.78 10.64
CA LEU A 370 -12.53 -15.46 10.42
C LEU A 370 -11.87 -15.34 9.04
N LEU A 371 -11.23 -16.40 8.55
CA LEU A 371 -10.71 -16.44 7.19
C LEU A 371 -11.82 -16.23 6.16
N VAL A 372 -12.94 -16.93 6.29
CA VAL A 372 -14.11 -16.77 5.41
C VAL A 372 -14.69 -15.35 5.53
N LEU A 373 -14.86 -14.84 6.75
CA LEU A 373 -15.38 -13.49 6.99
C LEU A 373 -14.51 -12.43 6.33
N SER A 374 -13.17 -12.58 6.37
CA SER A 374 -12.25 -11.65 5.73
C SER A 374 -12.50 -11.57 4.21
N GLN A 375 -12.78 -12.71 3.54
CA GLN A 375 -13.08 -12.76 2.11
C GLN A 375 -14.44 -12.10 1.77
N VAL A 376 -15.42 -12.24 2.66
CA VAL A 376 -16.71 -11.54 2.54
C VAL A 376 -16.50 -10.02 2.57
N VAL A 377 -15.73 -9.51 3.53
CA VAL A 377 -15.42 -8.07 3.65
C VAL A 377 -14.68 -7.55 2.41
N LEU A 378 -13.71 -8.31 1.90
CA LEU A 378 -13.00 -7.98 0.67
C LEU A 378 -13.93 -7.89 -0.53
N SER A 379 -14.82 -8.88 -0.68
CA SER A 379 -15.76 -8.95 -1.78
C SER A 379 -16.70 -7.74 -1.81
N LEU A 380 -17.17 -7.28 -0.65
CA LEU A 380 -18.05 -6.11 -0.53
C LEU A 380 -17.41 -4.83 -1.09
N GLN A 381 -16.12 -4.64 -0.88
CA GLN A 381 -15.41 -3.44 -1.35
C GLN A 381 -15.16 -3.44 -2.87
N LEU A 382 -15.27 -4.60 -3.52
CA LEU A 382 -14.87 -4.79 -4.92
C LEU A 382 -15.62 -3.86 -5.90
N GLY A 383 -16.93 -3.67 -5.72
CA GLY A 383 -17.73 -2.75 -6.55
C GLY A 383 -17.22 -1.31 -6.51
N PHE A 384 -16.72 -0.86 -5.34
CA PHE A 384 -16.20 0.49 -5.14
C PHE A 384 -14.82 0.73 -5.78
N ALA A 385 -14.11 -0.32 -6.14
CA ALA A 385 -12.86 -0.23 -6.90
C ALA A 385 -13.11 -0.36 -8.42
N ILE A 386 -13.96 -1.31 -8.84
CA ILE A 386 -14.15 -1.66 -10.25
C ILE A 386 -14.95 -0.58 -10.99
N ILE A 387 -16.06 -0.10 -10.41
CA ILE A 387 -16.93 0.86 -11.09
C ILE A 387 -16.20 2.17 -11.44
N PRO A 388 -15.51 2.83 -10.48
CA PRO A 388 -14.69 4.00 -10.82
C PRO A 388 -13.60 3.70 -11.85
N LEU A 389 -12.91 2.55 -11.73
CA LEU A 389 -11.88 2.14 -12.69
C LEU A 389 -12.43 2.11 -14.12
N ILE A 390 -13.61 1.47 -14.34
CA ILE A 390 -14.24 1.39 -15.66
C ILE A 390 -14.57 2.79 -16.19
N HIS A 391 -15.10 3.67 -15.35
CA HIS A 391 -15.38 5.06 -15.73
C HIS A 391 -14.11 5.78 -16.19
N PHE A 392 -13.03 5.68 -15.41
CA PHE A 392 -11.79 6.40 -15.69
C PHE A 392 -11.10 5.94 -16.98
N VAL A 393 -11.01 4.62 -17.21
CA VAL A 393 -10.38 4.09 -18.43
C VAL A 393 -11.26 4.22 -19.67
N SER A 394 -12.57 4.50 -19.49
CA SER A 394 -13.52 4.77 -20.57
C SER A 394 -13.53 6.23 -21.01
N ASP A 395 -12.98 7.13 -20.21
CA ASP A 395 -13.04 8.56 -20.47
C ASP A 395 -12.04 8.96 -21.55
N LYS A 396 -12.57 9.40 -22.71
CA LYS A 396 -11.75 9.80 -23.87
C LYS A 396 -10.96 11.10 -23.64
N GLU A 397 -11.43 11.98 -22.76
CA GLU A 397 -10.75 13.25 -22.49
C GLU A 397 -9.43 13.05 -21.77
N THR A 398 -9.40 12.15 -20.79
CA THR A 398 -8.21 11.87 -19.98
C THR A 398 -7.33 10.76 -20.53
N MET A 399 -7.92 9.77 -21.21
CA MET A 399 -7.21 8.62 -21.78
C MET A 399 -6.83 8.80 -23.25
N GLY A 400 -7.39 9.79 -23.93
CA GLY A 400 -7.14 10.06 -25.35
C GLY A 400 -7.40 8.85 -26.25
N SER A 401 -6.45 8.54 -27.11
CA SER A 401 -6.50 7.38 -28.02
C SER A 401 -6.39 6.03 -27.30
N PHE A 402 -6.07 6.03 -26.01
CA PHE A 402 -5.93 4.84 -25.18
C PHE A 402 -7.18 4.51 -24.34
N ALA A 403 -8.28 5.25 -24.50
CA ALA A 403 -9.56 4.87 -23.91
C ALA A 403 -9.97 3.47 -24.38
N ILE A 404 -10.63 2.71 -23.49
CA ILE A 404 -11.02 1.33 -23.81
C ILE A 404 -12.06 1.28 -24.95
N LYS A 405 -11.92 0.24 -25.79
CA LYS A 405 -12.85 0.00 -26.90
C LYS A 405 -14.23 -0.40 -26.38
N PRO A 406 -15.32 -0.17 -27.16
CA PRO A 406 -16.69 -0.47 -26.73
C PRO A 406 -16.90 -1.92 -26.26
N LEU A 407 -16.29 -2.90 -26.95
CA LEU A 407 -16.37 -4.31 -26.55
C LEU A 407 -15.74 -4.56 -25.17
N ILE A 408 -14.55 -3.99 -24.92
CA ILE A 408 -13.87 -4.13 -23.61
C ILE A 408 -14.68 -3.43 -22.53
N LYS A 409 -15.26 -2.27 -22.84
CA LYS A 409 -16.16 -1.55 -21.93
C LYS A 409 -17.39 -2.37 -21.58
N PHE A 410 -18.03 -3.00 -22.57
CA PHE A 410 -19.16 -3.90 -22.35
C PHE A 410 -18.77 -5.08 -21.45
N LEU A 411 -17.67 -5.77 -21.75
CA LEU A 411 -17.18 -6.89 -20.93
C LEU A 411 -16.86 -6.46 -19.51
N ALA A 412 -16.21 -5.31 -19.32
CA ALA A 412 -15.89 -4.79 -17.99
C ALA A 412 -17.15 -4.48 -17.18
N TRP A 413 -18.18 -3.88 -17.78
CA TRP A 413 -19.46 -3.65 -17.13
C TRP A 413 -20.23 -4.94 -16.86
N ALA A 414 -20.16 -5.94 -17.75
CA ALA A 414 -20.74 -7.25 -17.51
C ALA A 414 -20.09 -7.94 -16.30
N VAL A 415 -18.76 -7.91 -16.22
CA VAL A 415 -18.02 -8.41 -15.05
C VAL A 415 -18.41 -7.66 -13.77
N ALA A 416 -18.45 -6.31 -13.81
CA ALA A 416 -18.87 -5.52 -12.67
C ALA A 416 -20.30 -5.85 -12.22
N ALA A 417 -21.24 -6.02 -13.16
CA ALA A 417 -22.63 -6.38 -12.87
C ALA A 417 -22.73 -7.75 -12.21
N VAL A 418 -22.00 -8.76 -12.72
CA VAL A 418 -21.96 -10.10 -12.10
C VAL A 418 -21.42 -10.03 -10.68
N LEU A 419 -20.28 -9.35 -10.46
CA LEU A 419 -19.65 -9.24 -9.15
C LEU A 419 -20.54 -8.49 -8.15
N VAL A 420 -21.15 -7.38 -8.55
CA VAL A 420 -22.09 -6.62 -7.70
C VAL A 420 -23.32 -7.46 -7.39
N TYR A 421 -23.88 -8.16 -8.37
CA TYR A 421 -25.04 -9.05 -8.17
C TYR A 421 -24.73 -10.16 -7.14
N LEU A 422 -23.58 -10.84 -7.28
CA LEU A 422 -23.18 -11.90 -6.36
C LEU A 422 -22.98 -11.36 -4.94
N ASN A 423 -22.36 -10.20 -4.80
CA ASN A 423 -22.18 -9.55 -3.50
C ASN A 423 -23.51 -9.11 -2.87
N VAL A 424 -24.41 -8.52 -3.64
CA VAL A 424 -25.74 -8.13 -3.16
C VAL A 424 -26.51 -9.37 -2.69
N ARG A 425 -26.48 -10.46 -3.44
CA ARG A 425 -27.12 -11.72 -3.06
C ARG A 425 -26.56 -12.28 -1.75
N MET A 426 -25.23 -12.28 -1.61
CA MET A 426 -24.57 -12.71 -0.38
C MET A 426 -24.99 -11.85 0.82
N VAL A 427 -24.95 -10.51 0.67
CA VAL A 427 -25.39 -9.58 1.73
C VAL A 427 -26.83 -9.82 2.13
N ILE A 428 -27.74 -10.06 1.17
CA ILE A 428 -29.14 -10.36 1.46
C ILE A 428 -29.25 -11.65 2.28
N ASN A 429 -28.55 -12.71 1.88
CA ASN A 429 -28.59 -13.99 2.58
C ASN A 429 -28.09 -13.88 4.03
N GLU A 430 -26.92 -13.24 4.22
CA GLU A 430 -26.35 -13.01 5.55
C GLU A 430 -27.25 -12.11 6.41
N THR A 431 -27.84 -11.08 5.81
CA THR A 431 -28.79 -10.19 6.50
C THR A 431 -30.04 -10.97 6.96
N VAL A 432 -30.62 -11.81 6.10
CA VAL A 432 -31.79 -12.64 6.46
C VAL A 432 -31.45 -13.59 7.61
N GLN A 433 -30.29 -14.24 7.56
CA GLN A 433 -29.86 -15.13 8.65
C GLN A 433 -29.66 -14.34 9.96
N PHE A 434 -29.04 -13.17 9.91
CA PHE A 434 -28.86 -12.30 11.07
C PHE A 434 -30.19 -11.85 11.66
N PHE A 435 -31.20 -11.52 10.83
CA PHE A 435 -32.50 -11.12 11.30
C PHE A 435 -33.29 -12.27 11.94
N ASN A 436 -33.07 -13.50 11.48
CA ASN A 436 -33.70 -14.71 12.05
C ASN A 436 -33.03 -15.13 13.38
N THR A 437 -31.83 -14.64 13.66
CA THR A 437 -31.14 -14.95 14.92
C THR A 437 -31.68 -14.04 16.04
N PRO A 438 -32.01 -14.59 17.22
CA PRO A 438 -32.39 -13.79 18.39
C PRO A 438 -31.25 -12.87 18.79
N GLY A 439 -31.51 -11.55 18.86
CA GLY A 439 -30.51 -10.56 19.21
C GLY A 439 -31.10 -9.18 19.48
N TYR A 440 -30.27 -8.27 19.95
CA TYR A 440 -30.68 -6.90 20.27
C TYR A 440 -31.13 -6.14 19.00
N MET A 441 -32.33 -5.55 19.07
CA MET A 441 -32.92 -4.75 17.98
C MET A 441 -32.01 -3.64 17.48
N ILE A 442 -31.18 -3.05 18.36
CA ILE A 442 -30.26 -2.00 18.02
C ILE A 442 -29.25 -2.41 16.92
N TRP A 443 -28.73 -3.63 16.97
CA TRP A 443 -27.80 -4.14 15.96
C TRP A 443 -28.46 -4.37 14.61
N LYS A 444 -29.75 -4.73 14.60
CA LYS A 444 -30.55 -4.86 13.37
C LYS A 444 -30.77 -3.51 12.71
N VAL A 445 -31.04 -2.47 13.51
CA VAL A 445 -31.16 -1.08 13.01
C VAL A 445 -29.82 -0.55 12.46
N VAL A 446 -28.73 -0.78 13.19
CA VAL A 446 -27.37 -0.39 12.74
C VAL A 446 -27.02 -1.08 11.42
N LEU A 447 -27.32 -2.36 11.27
CA LEU A 447 -27.06 -3.07 10.03
C LEU A 447 -27.86 -2.50 8.86
N ILE A 448 -29.16 -2.21 9.03
CA ILE A 448 -29.99 -1.58 7.98
C ILE A 448 -29.40 -0.22 7.59
N ALA A 449 -29.06 0.63 8.57
CA ALA A 449 -28.48 1.93 8.31
C ALA A 449 -27.16 1.80 7.50
N ALA A 450 -26.29 0.87 7.89
CA ALA A 450 -25.04 0.59 7.18
C ALA A 450 -25.30 0.13 5.74
N LEU A 451 -26.25 -0.78 5.51
CA LEU A 451 -26.62 -1.25 4.17
C LEU A 451 -27.21 -0.14 3.29
N VAL A 452 -28.01 0.75 3.86
CA VAL A 452 -28.57 1.91 3.14
C VAL A 452 -27.44 2.87 2.72
N ILE A 453 -26.51 3.17 3.64
CA ILE A 453 -25.33 4.04 3.34
C ILE A 453 -24.47 3.39 2.25
N PHE A 454 -24.21 2.09 2.37
CA PHE A 454 -23.41 1.33 1.41
C PHE A 454 -24.05 1.30 0.01
N GLY A 455 -25.36 1.03 -0.07
CA GLY A 455 -26.12 1.05 -1.32
C GLY A 455 -26.18 2.45 -1.95
N ALA A 456 -26.43 3.48 -1.14
CA ALA A 456 -26.45 4.86 -1.60
C ALA A 456 -25.07 5.30 -2.14
N LEU A 457 -23.98 4.91 -1.47
CA LEU A 457 -22.62 5.18 -1.91
C LEU A 457 -22.33 4.45 -3.25
N LEU A 458 -22.73 3.19 -3.38
CA LEU A 458 -22.55 2.43 -4.62
C LEU A 458 -23.28 3.08 -5.81
N LEU A 459 -24.53 3.48 -5.61
CA LEU A 459 -25.29 4.22 -6.62
C LEU A 459 -24.63 5.55 -6.94
N TYR A 460 -24.18 6.28 -5.92
CA TYR A 460 -23.51 7.55 -6.12
C TYR A 460 -22.25 7.42 -7.00
N ILE A 461 -21.34 6.51 -6.70
CA ILE A 461 -20.11 6.34 -7.51
C ILE A 461 -20.42 5.85 -8.93
N THR A 462 -21.53 5.13 -9.13
CA THR A 462 -21.96 4.64 -10.43
C THR A 462 -22.44 5.79 -11.31
N PHE A 463 -23.25 6.69 -10.79
CA PHE A 463 -23.91 7.74 -11.58
C PHE A 463 -23.20 9.10 -11.56
N PHE A 464 -22.48 9.43 -10.47
CA PHE A 464 -21.84 10.74 -10.33
C PHE A 464 -20.87 11.10 -11.47
N PRO A 465 -19.97 10.21 -11.94
CA PRO A 465 -19.09 10.53 -13.07
C PRO A 465 -19.83 10.81 -14.39
N MET A 466 -21.05 10.26 -14.52
CA MET A 466 -21.91 10.47 -15.69
C MET A 466 -22.68 11.80 -15.63
N LEU A 467 -23.04 12.23 -14.41
CA LEU A 467 -23.84 13.44 -14.18
C LEU A 467 -22.96 14.70 -14.02
N ARG A 468 -21.69 14.53 -13.65
CA ARG A 468 -20.77 15.65 -13.48
C ARG A 468 -20.54 16.37 -14.80
N LYS A 469 -20.89 17.67 -14.88
CA LYS A 469 -20.46 18.52 -15.99
C LYS A 469 -18.94 18.53 -16.03
N LYS A 470 -18.36 18.00 -17.09
CA LYS A 470 -16.92 17.90 -17.27
C LYS A 470 -16.30 19.29 -17.22
N LYS A 471 -15.36 19.53 -16.32
CA LYS A 471 -14.44 20.66 -16.45
C LYS A 471 -13.51 20.32 -17.61
N PRO A 472 -13.25 21.26 -18.56
CA PRO A 472 -12.29 21.00 -19.63
C PRO A 472 -10.99 20.48 -19.02
N GLY A 473 -10.61 19.28 -19.44
CA GLY A 473 -9.36 18.67 -18.99
C GLY A 473 -8.20 19.57 -19.35
N VAL A 474 -7.45 20.03 -18.36
CA VAL A 474 -6.15 20.66 -18.62
C VAL A 474 -5.30 19.56 -19.27
N PRO A 475 -4.81 19.73 -20.52
CA PRO A 475 -3.92 18.76 -21.13
C PRO A 475 -2.76 18.52 -20.15
N LEU A 476 -2.45 17.25 -19.87
CA LEU A 476 -1.26 16.86 -19.13
C LEU A 476 -0.02 17.15 -19.99
N LEU A 477 0.32 18.42 -20.11
CA LEU A 477 1.68 18.84 -20.42
C LEU A 477 2.52 18.50 -19.20
N VAL A 478 3.33 17.47 -19.30
CA VAL A 478 4.21 16.97 -18.23
C VAL A 478 5.22 18.04 -17.79
N HIS A 479 5.47 18.98 -18.67
CA HIS A 479 6.10 20.28 -18.37
C HIS A 479 5.29 21.33 -19.14
N PRO A 480 4.84 22.43 -18.51
CA PRO A 480 4.43 23.59 -19.27
C PRO A 480 5.62 23.97 -20.18
N GLU A 481 5.33 24.34 -21.42
CA GLU A 481 6.36 24.95 -22.28
C GLU A 481 7.12 25.95 -21.42
N SER A 482 8.44 25.87 -21.47
CA SER A 482 9.30 26.76 -20.72
C SER A 482 8.90 28.19 -21.07
N VAL A 483 8.09 28.79 -20.23
CA VAL A 483 7.91 30.25 -20.28
C VAL A 483 9.31 30.78 -20.12
N GLY A 484 9.82 31.48 -21.12
CA GLY A 484 11.15 32.06 -21.08
C GLY A 484 11.34 32.77 -19.75
N TRP A 485 12.09 32.16 -18.85
CA TRP A 485 12.36 32.74 -17.54
C TRP A 485 13.33 33.89 -17.73
N GLN A 486 12.93 35.07 -17.31
CA GLN A 486 13.83 36.22 -17.15
C GLN A 486 14.45 36.08 -15.77
N LEU A 487 15.78 36.18 -15.73
CA LEU A 487 16.50 36.30 -14.46
C LEU A 487 15.95 37.55 -13.73
N GLN A 488 15.22 37.30 -12.62
CA GLN A 488 14.90 38.39 -11.70
C GLN A 488 16.22 38.93 -11.09
N GLU A 489 16.17 40.13 -10.55
CA GLU A 489 17.31 40.71 -9.83
C GLU A 489 17.85 39.72 -8.78
N ILE A 490 19.18 39.59 -8.74
CA ILE A 490 19.83 38.72 -7.75
C ILE A 490 19.50 39.26 -6.35
N PRO A 491 18.87 38.49 -5.48
CA PRO A 491 18.49 38.97 -4.17
C PRO A 491 19.73 39.40 -3.37
N SER A 492 19.66 40.56 -2.75
CA SER A 492 20.69 41.04 -1.81
C SER A 492 20.15 40.95 -0.39
N TYR A 493 20.92 40.28 0.46
CA TYR A 493 20.53 40.08 1.85
C TYR A 493 21.20 41.12 2.75
N ASN A 494 20.40 42.02 3.31
CA ASN A 494 20.92 43.10 4.19
C ASN A 494 21.07 42.60 5.65
N LYS A 495 20.25 41.67 6.07
CA LYS A 495 20.29 41.01 7.38
C LYS A 495 20.26 39.52 7.20
N ILE A 496 21.27 38.80 7.68
CA ILE A 496 21.40 37.34 7.59
C ILE A 496 21.42 36.79 9.00
N ALA A 497 20.41 35.96 9.33
CA ALA A 497 20.37 35.22 10.57
C ALA A 497 21.22 33.94 10.44
N VAL A 498 21.99 33.62 11.47
CA VAL A 498 22.84 32.43 11.53
C VAL A 498 22.57 31.68 12.81
N ALA A 499 22.01 30.47 12.70
CA ALA A 499 21.75 29.61 13.85
C ALA A 499 23.01 28.83 14.21
N LEU A 500 23.48 28.99 15.45
CA LEU A 500 24.73 28.42 15.98
C LEU A 500 24.40 27.51 17.18
N ASP A 501 25.16 26.43 17.31
CA ASP A 501 25.06 25.48 18.45
C ASP A 501 26.35 25.43 19.29
N PHE A 502 27.29 26.31 19.01
CA PHE A 502 28.61 26.39 19.62
C PHE A 502 29.49 25.15 19.42
N SER A 503 29.24 24.40 18.35
CA SER A 503 30.08 23.28 17.92
C SER A 503 31.27 23.74 17.09
N GLU A 504 32.19 22.82 16.81
CA GLU A 504 33.34 23.07 15.89
C GLU A 504 32.87 23.36 14.46
N SER A 505 31.64 23.05 14.14
CA SER A 505 31.03 23.23 12.82
C SER A 505 30.52 24.66 12.56
N ASP A 506 30.43 25.50 13.59
CA ASP A 506 29.95 26.88 13.48
C ASP A 506 30.76 27.72 12.53
N GLU A 507 32.09 27.51 12.48
CA GLU A 507 32.98 28.20 11.54
C GLU A 507 32.53 27.97 10.09
N LYS A 508 32.17 26.72 9.74
CA LYS A 508 31.69 26.37 8.41
C LYS A 508 30.36 27.06 8.09
N ILE A 509 29.45 27.13 9.06
CA ILE A 509 28.16 27.83 8.91
C ILE A 509 28.38 29.32 8.67
N LEU A 510 29.25 29.96 9.48
CA LEU A 510 29.58 31.36 9.38
C LEU A 510 30.24 31.72 8.04
N VAL A 511 31.18 30.91 7.55
CA VAL A 511 31.81 31.11 6.22
C VAL A 511 30.76 31.10 5.11
N HIS A 512 29.82 30.15 5.14
CA HIS A 512 28.72 30.08 4.16
C HIS A 512 27.77 31.29 4.28
N ALA A 513 27.46 31.73 5.50
CA ALA A 513 26.64 32.91 5.73
C ALA A 513 27.31 34.19 5.20
N ILE A 514 28.60 34.36 5.48
CA ILE A 514 29.38 35.50 5.00
C ILE A 514 29.45 35.53 3.46
N GLY A 515 29.57 34.37 2.83
CA GLY A 515 29.56 34.24 1.36
C GLY A 515 28.25 34.67 0.69
N GLN A 516 27.11 34.75 1.43
CA GLN A 516 25.83 35.24 0.92
C GLN A 516 25.64 36.75 1.13
N GLY A 517 26.43 37.35 2.00
CA GLY A 517 26.37 38.81 2.31
C GLY A 517 27.10 39.67 1.31
N LYS A 518 26.80 40.96 1.34
CA LYS A 518 27.48 42.02 0.63
C LYS A 518 28.11 43.00 1.64
N LYS A 519 28.87 43.97 1.14
CA LYS A 519 29.42 45.05 1.99
C LYS A 519 28.25 45.79 2.66
N GLY A 520 28.23 45.81 3.99
CA GLY A 520 27.13 46.40 4.79
C GLY A 520 26.06 45.45 5.28
N THR A 521 26.14 44.12 4.99
CA THR A 521 25.27 43.11 5.56
C THR A 521 25.51 42.96 7.06
N THR A 522 24.43 42.89 7.84
CA THR A 522 24.47 42.61 9.28
C THR A 522 24.17 41.13 9.53
N TYR A 523 25.04 40.46 10.28
CA TYR A 523 24.87 39.04 10.66
C TYR A 523 24.27 38.92 12.06
N ILE A 524 23.14 38.27 12.15
CA ILE A 524 22.42 38.06 13.42
C ILE A 524 22.70 36.64 13.90
N LEU A 525 23.58 36.52 14.89
CA LEU A 525 23.97 35.24 15.46
C LEU A 525 22.93 34.79 16.47
N ILE A 526 22.24 33.70 16.17
CA ILE A 526 21.16 33.14 17.00
C ILE A 526 21.68 31.90 17.69
N HIS A 527 21.57 31.85 19.01
CA HIS A 527 21.77 30.65 19.81
C HIS A 527 20.59 30.44 20.74
N VAL A 528 20.13 29.19 20.94
CA VAL A 528 19.03 28.87 21.85
C VAL A 528 19.60 28.07 23.02
N VAL A 529 19.49 28.63 24.22
CA VAL A 529 19.95 28.01 25.47
C VAL A 529 19.06 26.82 25.81
N GLU A 530 19.66 25.67 26.08
CA GLU A 530 18.95 24.40 26.30
C GLU A 530 18.83 24.00 27.78
N SER A 531 19.33 24.82 28.72
CA SER A 531 19.23 24.51 30.14
C SER A 531 17.76 24.39 30.61
N VAL A 532 17.53 23.52 31.59
CA VAL A 532 16.18 23.32 32.17
C VAL A 532 15.64 24.65 32.73
N SER A 533 16.50 25.47 33.33
CA SER A 533 16.15 26.77 33.85
C SER A 533 15.70 27.72 32.72
N ALA A 534 16.43 27.78 31.62
CA ALA A 534 16.09 28.59 30.46
C ALA A 534 14.78 28.15 29.78
N GLN A 535 14.48 26.87 29.80
CA GLN A 535 13.21 26.35 29.28
C GLN A 535 11.99 26.79 30.07
N PHE A 536 12.10 26.93 31.39
CA PHE A 536 10.99 27.32 32.26
C PHE A 536 10.93 28.81 32.57
N LEU A 537 12.08 29.46 32.85
CA LEU A 537 12.17 30.87 33.24
C LEU A 537 12.41 31.84 32.06
N GLY A 538 12.78 31.31 30.90
CA GLY A 538 13.03 32.13 29.72
C GLY A 538 14.16 33.14 29.94
N LYS A 539 13.89 34.42 29.62
CA LYS A 539 14.85 35.53 29.72
C LYS A 539 15.32 35.84 31.18
N ASP A 540 14.56 35.40 32.17
CA ASP A 540 14.87 35.58 33.60
C ASP A 540 15.81 34.47 34.12
N SER A 541 16.23 33.54 33.29
CA SER A 541 17.21 32.52 33.64
C SER A 541 18.61 33.13 33.77
N ASP A 542 19.24 32.93 34.92
CA ASP A 542 20.61 33.38 35.21
C ASP A 542 21.49 32.21 35.70
N ASP A 543 21.31 31.04 35.08
CA ASP A 543 22.11 29.85 35.38
C ASP A 543 23.51 29.93 34.73
N PHE A 544 24.36 28.98 35.09
CA PHE A 544 25.73 28.92 34.59
C PHE A 544 25.78 28.78 33.07
N GLU A 545 24.90 27.97 32.49
CA GLU A 545 24.84 27.69 31.05
C GLU A 545 24.41 28.97 30.29
N THR A 546 23.34 29.64 30.74
CA THR A 546 22.88 30.90 30.14
C THR A 546 23.99 31.98 30.12
N ARG A 547 24.76 32.10 31.22
CA ARG A 547 25.87 33.06 31.29
C ARG A 547 27.02 32.67 30.35
N ALA A 548 27.38 31.39 30.35
CA ALA A 548 28.45 30.86 29.48
C ALA A 548 28.11 31.03 27.98
N ASP A 549 26.86 30.77 27.60
CA ASP A 549 26.40 30.92 26.21
C ASP A 549 26.36 32.37 25.79
N LYS A 550 25.95 33.26 26.70
CA LYS A 550 26.01 34.70 26.45
C LYS A 550 27.43 35.22 26.22
N GLU A 551 28.36 34.81 27.06
CA GLU A 551 29.78 35.16 26.91
C GLU A 551 30.37 34.61 25.60
N ARG A 552 30.01 33.37 25.26
CA ARG A 552 30.44 32.69 24.04
C ARG A 552 29.92 33.42 22.80
N LEU A 553 28.63 33.75 22.78
CA LEU A 553 28.02 34.52 21.71
C LEU A 553 28.68 35.89 21.53
N GLN A 554 28.98 36.59 22.63
CA GLN A 554 29.73 37.85 22.59
C GLN A 554 31.15 37.68 22.01
N SER A 555 31.82 36.58 22.29
CA SER A 555 33.12 36.29 21.71
C SER A 555 33.06 36.08 20.21
N TYR A 556 32.00 35.45 19.68
CA TYR A 556 31.79 35.29 18.24
C TYR A 556 31.53 36.64 17.56
N ILE A 557 30.71 37.49 18.16
CA ILE A 557 30.45 38.85 17.67
C ILE A 557 31.76 39.62 17.55
N LYS A 558 32.52 39.67 18.65
CA LYS A 558 33.80 40.39 18.68
C LYS A 558 34.79 39.89 17.63
N ARG A 559 34.84 38.58 17.37
CA ARG A 559 35.70 37.99 16.34
C ARG A 559 35.28 38.43 14.93
N LEU A 560 33.98 38.47 14.64
CA LEU A 560 33.45 38.92 13.36
C LEU A 560 33.67 40.42 13.14
N GLU A 561 33.46 41.25 14.16
CA GLU A 561 33.74 42.68 14.10
C GLU A 561 35.21 42.99 13.85
N LEU A 562 36.12 42.24 14.47
CA LEU A 562 37.57 42.36 14.20
C LEU A 562 37.93 42.01 12.75
N GLN A 563 37.13 41.19 12.08
CA GLN A 563 37.27 40.86 10.66
C GLN A 563 36.52 41.82 9.73
N GLY A 564 35.87 42.86 10.29
CA GLY A 564 35.18 43.91 9.54
C GLY A 564 33.71 43.57 9.18
N TYR A 565 33.11 42.54 9.81
CA TYR A 565 31.70 42.18 9.62
C TYR A 565 30.84 42.78 10.72
N SER A 566 29.73 43.40 10.34
CA SER A 566 28.73 43.88 11.31
C SER A 566 27.95 42.69 11.86
N SER A 567 27.95 42.47 13.17
CA SER A 567 27.26 41.34 13.79
C SER A 567 26.53 41.70 15.07
N VAL A 568 25.41 41.04 15.35
CA VAL A 568 24.57 41.20 16.53
C VAL A 568 24.19 39.82 17.04
N GLY A 569 24.16 39.64 18.36
CA GLY A 569 23.75 38.38 18.99
C GLY A 569 22.33 38.39 19.47
N ALA A 570 21.64 37.28 19.30
CA ALA A 570 20.29 37.01 19.81
C ALA A 570 20.26 35.67 20.54
N LEU A 571 19.90 35.68 21.82
CA LEU A 571 19.69 34.46 22.62
C LEU A 571 18.22 34.09 22.64
N GLY A 572 17.92 32.83 22.32
CA GLY A 572 16.61 32.23 22.44
C GLY A 572 16.50 31.36 23.69
N TYR A 573 15.28 31.11 24.14
CA TYR A 573 14.94 30.31 25.29
C TYR A 573 13.76 29.39 24.93
N HIS A 574 13.42 28.42 25.76
CA HIS A 574 12.31 27.52 25.54
C HIS A 574 12.52 26.55 24.34
N ASN A 575 11.55 26.46 23.43
CA ASN A 575 11.59 25.51 22.31
C ASN A 575 12.50 26.01 21.18
N ARG A 576 13.53 25.25 20.81
CA ARG A 576 14.53 25.59 19.80
C ARG A 576 13.92 26.08 18.49
N THR A 577 12.98 25.33 17.90
CA THR A 577 12.36 25.67 16.62
C THR A 577 11.61 26.99 16.69
N LYS A 578 10.75 27.15 17.68
CA LYS A 578 9.92 28.35 17.85
C LYS A 578 10.77 29.59 18.13
N GLU A 579 11.83 29.45 18.91
CA GLU A 579 12.72 30.56 19.24
C GLU A 579 13.58 31.00 18.04
N ILE A 580 14.08 30.07 17.23
CA ILE A 580 14.77 30.43 15.99
C ILE A 580 13.82 31.21 15.08
N VAL A 581 12.60 30.72 14.86
CA VAL A 581 11.59 31.40 14.03
C VAL A 581 11.29 32.80 14.58
N ARG A 582 11.00 32.91 15.87
CA ARG A 582 10.71 34.19 16.54
C ARG A 582 11.85 35.21 16.38
N LEU A 583 13.11 34.78 16.64
CA LEU A 583 14.27 35.67 16.57
C LEU A 583 14.59 36.07 15.13
N VAL A 584 14.38 35.20 14.14
CA VAL A 584 14.52 35.52 12.71
C VAL A 584 13.48 36.57 12.30
N GLU A 585 12.21 36.43 12.72
CA GLU A 585 11.15 37.38 12.43
C GLU A 585 11.38 38.73 13.15
N GLU A 586 11.70 38.72 14.44
CA GLU A 586 11.96 39.94 15.23
C GLU A 586 13.16 40.74 14.71
N SER A 587 14.17 40.05 14.18
CA SER A 587 15.32 40.71 13.59
C SER A 587 15.11 41.19 12.15
N GLU A 588 13.95 40.86 11.55
CA GLU A 588 13.65 41.11 10.13
C GLU A 588 14.74 40.57 9.20
N ALA A 589 15.30 39.41 9.49
CA ALA A 589 16.29 38.79 8.66
C ALA A 589 15.70 38.39 7.29
N SER A 590 16.48 38.59 6.24
CA SER A 590 16.10 38.31 4.86
C SER A 590 16.59 36.94 4.37
N LEU A 591 17.46 36.26 5.13
CA LEU A 591 18.00 34.93 4.91
C LEU A 591 18.32 34.30 6.26
N LEU A 592 17.97 33.01 6.43
CA LEU A 592 18.48 32.19 7.54
C LEU A 592 19.51 31.18 7.03
N VAL A 593 20.65 31.08 7.73
CA VAL A 593 21.64 30.03 7.52
C VAL A 593 21.69 29.13 8.74
N ILE A 594 21.55 27.82 8.53
CA ILE A 594 21.47 26.82 9.59
C ILE A 594 22.27 25.56 9.23
N GLY A 595 22.96 24.98 10.20
CA GLY A 595 23.73 23.75 10.03
C GLY A 595 22.85 22.50 10.11
N ALA A 596 23.13 21.52 9.23
CA ALA A 596 22.54 20.18 9.28
C ALA A 596 23.59 19.19 9.80
N HIS A 597 23.38 18.65 11.01
CA HIS A 597 24.14 17.50 11.47
C HIS A 597 23.53 16.24 10.86
N GLY A 598 24.32 15.49 10.10
CA GLY A 598 23.91 14.22 9.52
C GLY A 598 23.89 13.11 10.57
N HIS A 599 22.97 13.15 11.53
CA HIS A 599 22.77 12.05 12.45
C HIS A 599 21.91 10.98 11.80
N SER A 600 22.45 9.79 11.60
CA SER A 600 21.69 8.59 11.25
C SER A 600 21.42 7.80 12.55
N GLY A 601 20.17 7.77 13.02
CA GLY A 601 19.82 6.93 14.16
C GLY A 601 18.57 7.35 14.95
N VAL A 602 18.31 6.63 16.02
CA VAL A 602 17.16 6.79 16.94
C VAL A 602 17.05 8.21 17.54
N LYS A 603 18.14 8.97 17.58
CA LYS A 603 18.16 10.34 18.10
C LYS A 603 17.40 11.33 17.23
N ASP A 604 17.40 11.17 15.88
CA ASP A 604 16.62 12.02 14.98
C ASP A 604 15.11 11.86 15.18
N TRP A 605 14.71 10.66 15.64
CA TRP A 605 13.30 10.36 15.92
C TRP A 605 12.79 10.99 17.22
N ILE A 606 13.67 11.16 18.22
CA ILE A 606 13.29 11.67 19.55
C ILE A 606 13.30 13.20 19.60
N TYR A 607 14.25 13.86 18.90
CA TYR A 607 14.45 15.32 18.98
C TYR A 607 13.84 16.11 17.83
N GLY A 608 13.25 15.45 16.83
CA GLY A 608 12.61 16.10 15.66
C GLY A 608 13.60 16.85 14.77
N GLU A 609 13.33 16.90 13.46
CA GLU A 609 14.15 17.68 12.52
C GLU A 609 13.87 19.18 12.70
N THR A 610 14.67 19.86 13.52
CA THR A 610 14.59 21.33 13.74
C THR A 610 14.57 22.08 12.40
N ILE A 611 15.38 21.66 11.44
CA ILE A 611 15.50 22.28 10.11
C ILE A 611 14.20 22.22 9.33
N ASN A 612 13.53 21.05 9.28
CA ASN A 612 12.28 20.89 8.53
C ASN A 612 11.17 21.76 9.12
N SER A 613 11.08 21.79 10.45
CA SER A 613 10.08 22.60 11.15
C SER A 613 10.32 24.10 10.93
N VAL A 614 11.57 24.58 11.11
CA VAL A 614 11.95 25.99 10.88
C VAL A 614 11.68 26.40 9.44
N ARG A 615 12.03 25.57 8.45
CA ARG A 615 11.80 25.85 7.03
C ARG A 615 10.31 25.94 6.67
N HIS A 616 9.45 25.22 7.36
CA HIS A 616 8.00 25.29 7.11
C HIS A 616 7.32 26.50 7.73
N GLU A 617 7.85 27.03 8.81
CA GLU A 617 7.30 28.19 9.50
C GLU A 617 7.79 29.51 8.93
N LEU A 618 9.04 29.59 8.46
CA LEU A 618 9.60 30.81 7.88
C LEU A 618 9.17 31.04 6.42
N LYS A 619 8.95 32.31 6.07
CA LYS A 619 8.65 32.76 4.70
C LYS A 619 9.86 33.27 3.92
N ILE A 620 11.02 33.34 4.57
CA ILE A 620 12.29 33.77 3.95
C ILE A 620 13.08 32.55 3.45
N PRO A 621 14.06 32.74 2.54
CA PRO A 621 14.98 31.67 2.16
C PRO A 621 15.75 31.11 3.34
N VAL A 622 15.95 29.78 3.35
CA VAL A 622 16.75 29.07 4.36
C VAL A 622 17.87 28.33 3.65
N LEU A 623 19.12 28.69 3.95
CA LEU A 623 20.31 28.00 3.47
C LEU A 623 20.73 26.94 4.50
N VAL A 624 20.70 25.68 4.11
CA VAL A 624 21.11 24.57 4.96
C VAL A 624 22.54 24.18 4.61
N VAL A 625 23.45 24.23 5.58
CA VAL A 625 24.85 23.85 5.43
C VAL A 625 25.04 22.43 5.99
N ASN A 626 25.40 21.47 5.16
CA ASN A 626 25.74 20.11 5.61
C ASN A 626 27.10 20.13 6.31
N LEU A 627 27.12 19.67 7.55
CA LEU A 627 28.28 19.70 8.47
C LEU A 627 29.12 18.43 8.40
#